data_3c81e999594805fbc0be72584f637fda
#
_entry.id   3c81e999594805fbc0be72584f637fda
#
_cell.length_a   1.000
_cell.length_b   1.000
_cell.length_c   1.000
_cell.angle_alpha   90.00
_cell.angle_beta   90.00
_cell.angle_gamma   90.00
#
_symmetry.space_group_name_H-M   'P 1'
#
loop_
_entity.id
_entity.type
_entity.pdbx_description
1 polymer ?
#
loop_
_entity_poly.entity_id
_entity_poly.type
_entity_poly.pdbx_seq_one_letter_code
_entity_poly.pdbx_strand_id
1 'polypeptide(L)'
;MGRRAFLGTAAGLGAAALGTTACAPPDTLLDGRTRLRQWNLFSGGDGLRMIEMHDAYRAEHPGIDLRATTFDWGAPFYTKVAMGAAGGRGADIATVHVSRLESLAPGRLLDPIDPDLLAGFGIDDTVVLPHIWEQCFFDGRLYAIPIDTHVLIQFYNLDVCRRAGLLDEEDRLVETTGLDDYLAMLREIRNVTGAYGLSVDTWNPWANFWALYRQQDGDIVFGEDDYEMDDDRALAAMEVLYRLSEEGLAPRHSMLADTAANLSNGRAGLMIHGNWEIPTLEATGVGFSATQFPNVFGNHRTRGDSHCYVFPHQRDRDPERTRAAAEYAAWMLRNSITWAEGGHVPAYQPVVESAEYDALHPQSEYREAAENVQFEPRAWFSGSAGRLQDEATGALTTLHQGTQTPEEALDQLKRTIRSLLSVPSPV
;
A
#
# COMPACT_ATOMS: atom_id res chain seq x y z
N MET A 1 -67.55 19.85 -18.66
CA MET A 1 -68.46 19.57 -17.52
C MET A 1 -67.68 18.67 -16.60
N GLY A 2 -67.25 18.88 -15.37
CA GLY A 2 -67.44 19.98 -14.45
C GLY A 2 -66.51 19.64 -13.26
N ARG A 3 -65.53 20.49 -13.05
CA ARG A 3 -64.74 20.48 -11.79
C ARG A 3 -65.70 20.92 -10.66
N ARG A 4 -65.60 20.29 -9.50
CA ARG A 4 -66.06 20.69 -8.19
C ARG A 4 -66.96 19.59 -7.56
N ALA A 5 -66.36 18.85 -6.67
CA ALA A 5 -66.91 18.44 -5.38
C ALA A 5 -66.08 17.28 -4.80
N PHE A 6 -65.11 17.62 -4.00
CA PHE A 6 -64.66 16.76 -2.86
C PHE A 6 -63.82 17.66 -1.92
N LEU A 7 -64.55 18.54 -1.23
CA LEU A 7 -64.07 19.19 -0.03
C LEU A 7 -65.09 18.83 1.06
N GLY A 8 -64.66 18.10 2.00
CA GLY A 8 -65.44 17.90 3.22
C GLY A 8 -65.18 16.56 3.86
N THR A 9 -64.57 16.56 5.01
CA THR A 9 -64.37 15.53 6.02
C THR A 9 -62.94 14.95 6.09
N ALA A 10 -62.03 15.65 6.75
CA ALA A 10 -60.89 15.12 7.48
C ALA A 10 -60.41 16.15 8.53
N ALA A 11 -61.25 16.43 9.49
CA ALA A 11 -60.80 17.04 10.74
C ALA A 11 -60.87 15.91 11.81
N GLY A 12 -59.70 15.51 12.28
CA GLY A 12 -59.65 14.63 13.45
C GLY A 12 -58.68 13.45 13.27
N LEU A 13 -57.38 13.70 13.24
CA LEU A 13 -56.32 12.77 13.67
C LEU A 13 -54.97 13.52 13.52
N GLY A 14 -54.90 14.69 14.09
CA GLY A 14 -53.65 15.38 14.33
C GLY A 14 -53.25 15.11 15.78
N ALA A 15 -52.21 14.34 15.99
CA ALA A 15 -51.34 14.33 17.17
C ALA A 15 -50.86 12.90 17.50
N ALA A 16 -49.89 12.39 16.75
CA ALA A 16 -48.98 11.35 17.21
C ALA A 16 -47.84 11.10 16.19
N ALA A 17 -47.25 12.18 15.66
CA ALA A 17 -45.98 12.10 14.94
C ALA A 17 -44.89 12.82 15.73
N LEU A 18 -44.80 12.51 17.01
CA LEU A 18 -43.67 12.89 17.85
C LEU A 18 -42.65 11.77 17.80
N GLY A 19 -41.53 12.09 17.11
CA GLY A 19 -40.23 11.57 17.53
C GLY A 19 -39.97 10.08 17.35
N THR A 20 -39.98 9.55 16.12
CA THR A 20 -39.01 8.51 15.85
C THR A 20 -37.68 9.20 15.58
N THR A 21 -37.00 9.65 16.64
CA THR A 21 -35.54 9.62 16.62
C THR A 21 -35.22 8.21 16.20
N ALA A 22 -34.67 8.03 14.98
CA ALA A 22 -34.09 6.78 14.60
C ALA A 22 -32.95 6.54 15.59
N CYS A 23 -33.25 5.81 16.66
CA CYS A 23 -32.24 5.26 17.54
C CYS A 23 -31.35 4.43 16.65
N ALA A 24 -30.12 4.86 16.42
CA ALA A 24 -29.07 3.97 15.98
C ALA A 24 -29.16 2.74 16.91
N PRO A 25 -29.13 1.49 16.40
CA PRO A 25 -29.16 0.33 17.24
C PRO A 25 -28.05 0.47 18.30
N PRO A 26 -28.32 0.09 19.55
CA PRO A 26 -27.33 0.19 20.61
C PRO A 26 -26.06 -0.51 20.16
N ASP A 27 -24.91 0.11 20.41
CA ASP A 27 -23.60 -0.40 20.00
C ASP A 27 -23.22 -1.73 20.69
N THR A 28 -23.92 -2.07 21.78
CA THR A 28 -23.90 -3.40 22.42
C THR A 28 -25.03 -4.26 21.86
N LEU A 29 -24.69 -5.46 21.41
CA LEU A 29 -25.68 -6.44 21.03
C LEU A 29 -26.48 -6.89 22.25
N LEU A 30 -27.74 -7.26 22.05
CA LEU A 30 -28.59 -7.80 23.13
C LEU A 30 -28.06 -9.12 23.74
N ASP A 31 -27.08 -9.76 23.06
CA ASP A 31 -26.39 -10.97 23.49
C ASP A 31 -25.11 -10.71 24.31
N GLY A 32 -24.81 -9.45 24.66
CA GLY A 32 -23.68 -9.07 25.50
C GLY A 32 -22.31 -9.05 24.79
N ARG A 33 -22.27 -9.23 23.47
CA ARG A 33 -21.01 -9.14 22.71
C ARG A 33 -20.63 -7.68 22.44
N THR A 34 -19.34 -7.38 22.44
CA THR A 34 -18.81 -6.08 22.02
C THR A 34 -18.76 -6.02 20.50
N ARG A 35 -19.43 -5.02 19.90
CA ARG A 35 -19.35 -4.80 18.45
C ARG A 35 -18.11 -4.04 18.09
N LEU A 36 -17.30 -4.58 17.16
CA LEU A 36 -16.08 -3.95 16.61
C LEU A 36 -16.27 -3.73 15.11
N ARG A 37 -16.31 -2.46 14.66
CA ARG A 37 -16.40 -2.08 13.25
C ARG A 37 -14.99 -1.86 12.68
N GLN A 38 -14.61 -2.69 11.73
CA GLN A 38 -13.34 -2.59 11.01
C GLN A 38 -13.59 -2.18 9.56
N TRP A 39 -12.84 -1.19 9.05
CA TRP A 39 -12.84 -0.80 7.65
C TRP A 39 -11.49 -1.10 7.03
N ASN A 40 -11.49 -1.69 5.83
CA ASN A 40 -10.29 -1.99 5.07
C ASN A 40 -10.48 -1.75 3.58
N LEU A 41 -9.37 -1.84 2.84
CA LEU A 41 -9.28 -1.56 1.40
C LEU A 41 -8.79 -2.80 0.61
N PHE A 42 -8.70 -3.95 1.25
CA PHE A 42 -8.09 -5.13 0.67
C PHE A 42 -9.03 -5.86 -0.30
N SER A 43 -8.54 -6.11 -1.52
CA SER A 43 -9.23 -6.87 -2.56
C SER A 43 -8.27 -7.91 -3.16
N GLY A 44 -8.77 -8.76 -4.07
CA GLY A 44 -7.94 -9.80 -4.70
C GLY A 44 -7.33 -10.76 -3.69
N GLY A 45 -6.04 -11.06 -3.84
CA GLY A 45 -5.28 -11.96 -2.96
C GLY A 45 -5.27 -11.49 -1.52
N ASP A 46 -4.97 -10.21 -1.29
CA ASP A 46 -4.96 -9.59 0.04
C ASP A 46 -6.33 -9.67 0.72
N GLY A 47 -7.40 -9.47 -0.06
CA GLY A 47 -8.76 -9.59 0.45
C GLY A 47 -9.06 -10.99 0.96
N LEU A 48 -8.60 -12.03 0.28
CA LEU A 48 -8.77 -13.42 0.70
C LEU A 48 -8.01 -13.70 2.00
N ARG A 49 -6.76 -13.28 2.12
CA ARG A 49 -5.96 -13.43 3.35
C ARG A 49 -6.56 -12.68 4.52
N MET A 50 -7.04 -11.46 4.29
CA MET A 50 -7.72 -10.69 5.34
C MET A 50 -9.02 -11.34 5.82
N ILE A 51 -9.81 -11.94 4.93
CA ILE A 51 -11.01 -12.69 5.30
C ILE A 51 -10.64 -13.90 6.16
N GLU A 52 -9.61 -14.65 5.77
CA GLU A 52 -9.11 -15.81 6.53
C GLU A 52 -8.69 -15.41 7.95
N MET A 53 -7.90 -14.34 8.09
CA MET A 53 -7.50 -13.81 9.39
C MET A 53 -8.71 -13.33 10.22
N HIS A 54 -9.70 -12.67 9.59
CA HIS A 54 -10.93 -12.28 10.28
C HIS A 54 -11.73 -13.46 10.78
N ASP A 55 -11.80 -14.54 10.02
CA ASP A 55 -12.56 -15.75 10.42
C ASP A 55 -11.85 -16.48 11.56
N ALA A 56 -10.50 -16.55 11.54
CA ALA A 56 -9.71 -17.05 12.65
C ALA A 56 -9.91 -16.21 13.92
N TYR A 57 -9.83 -14.88 13.80
CA TYR A 57 -10.10 -13.98 14.94
C TYR A 57 -11.49 -14.20 15.56
N ARG A 58 -12.54 -14.29 14.72
CA ARG A 58 -13.91 -14.53 15.19
C ARG A 58 -14.08 -15.85 15.94
N ALA A 59 -13.36 -16.88 15.49
CA ALA A 59 -13.38 -18.20 16.13
C ALA A 59 -12.76 -18.18 17.53
N GLU A 60 -11.68 -17.42 17.70
CA GLU A 60 -10.95 -17.31 18.98
C GLU A 60 -11.59 -16.29 19.94
N HIS A 61 -12.35 -15.30 19.41
CA HIS A 61 -12.92 -14.20 20.19
C HIS A 61 -14.46 -14.14 20.08
N PRO A 62 -15.20 -15.16 20.57
CA PRO A 62 -16.66 -15.23 20.42
C PRO A 62 -17.40 -14.10 21.14
N GLY A 63 -16.75 -13.42 22.08
CA GLY A 63 -17.29 -12.22 22.75
C GLY A 63 -17.23 -10.94 21.91
N ILE A 64 -16.57 -10.97 20.74
CA ILE A 64 -16.45 -9.83 19.82
C ILE A 64 -17.30 -10.08 18.56
N ASP A 65 -18.21 -9.15 18.24
CA ASP A 65 -18.94 -9.12 16.97
C ASP A 65 -18.13 -8.28 15.96
N LEU A 66 -17.10 -8.87 15.33
CA LEU A 66 -16.28 -8.20 14.33
C LEU A 66 -17.07 -7.97 13.03
N ARG A 67 -17.32 -6.70 12.71
CA ARG A 67 -17.99 -6.21 11.48
C ARG A 67 -16.95 -5.58 10.55
N ALA A 68 -16.30 -6.39 9.75
CA ALA A 68 -15.37 -5.94 8.72
C ALA A 68 -16.14 -5.48 7.48
N THR A 69 -15.71 -4.35 6.91
CA THR A 69 -16.25 -3.81 5.65
C THR A 69 -15.09 -3.41 4.76
N THR A 70 -15.06 -3.99 3.57
CA THR A 70 -14.07 -3.66 2.53
C THR A 70 -14.64 -2.61 1.59
N PHE A 71 -13.82 -1.64 1.24
CA PHE A 71 -14.13 -0.57 0.26
C PHE A 71 -13.12 -0.63 -0.89
N ASP A 72 -13.50 -0.05 -2.02
CA ASP A 72 -12.61 0.07 -3.16
C ASP A 72 -11.34 0.85 -2.80
N TRP A 73 -10.20 0.34 -3.23
CA TRP A 73 -8.89 0.95 -2.99
C TRP A 73 -8.80 2.39 -3.54
N GLY A 74 -7.99 3.22 -2.88
CA GLY A 74 -7.71 4.58 -3.32
C GLY A 74 -8.70 5.62 -2.81
N ALA A 75 -9.01 6.62 -3.63
CA ALA A 75 -9.84 7.77 -3.25
C ALA A 75 -11.21 7.42 -2.64
N PRO A 76 -11.96 6.40 -3.09
CA PRO A 76 -13.22 6.01 -2.45
C PRO A 76 -13.07 5.64 -0.98
N PHE A 77 -12.05 4.82 -0.66
CA PHE A 77 -11.78 4.41 0.71
C PHE A 77 -11.36 5.57 1.61
N TYR A 78 -10.36 6.37 1.17
CA TYR A 78 -9.87 7.50 1.97
C TYR A 78 -10.92 8.58 2.17
N THR A 79 -11.76 8.83 1.16
CA THR A 79 -12.92 9.71 1.31
C THR A 79 -13.90 9.17 2.37
N LYS A 80 -14.16 7.87 2.36
CA LYS A 80 -15.04 7.24 3.35
C LYS A 80 -14.49 7.37 4.77
N VAL A 81 -13.18 7.12 4.97
CA VAL A 81 -12.51 7.28 6.27
C VAL A 81 -12.61 8.73 6.73
N ALA A 82 -12.22 9.69 5.88
CA ALA A 82 -12.22 11.11 6.21
C ALA A 82 -13.63 11.62 6.54
N MET A 83 -14.63 11.31 5.72
CA MET A 83 -16.03 11.75 5.95
C MET A 83 -16.65 11.10 7.19
N GLY A 84 -16.36 9.82 7.44
CA GLY A 84 -16.81 9.13 8.64
C GLY A 84 -16.24 9.78 9.91
N ALA A 85 -14.94 10.06 9.89
CA ALA A 85 -14.23 10.71 10.99
C ALA A 85 -14.68 12.15 11.21
N ALA A 86 -14.77 12.97 10.15
CA ALA A 86 -15.26 14.36 10.24
C ALA A 86 -16.69 14.44 10.80
N GLY A 87 -17.53 13.44 10.52
CA GLY A 87 -18.86 13.31 11.09
C GLY A 87 -18.88 12.78 12.53
N GLY A 88 -17.73 12.43 13.13
CA GLY A 88 -17.63 11.81 14.44
C GLY A 88 -18.21 10.38 14.50
N ARG A 89 -18.25 9.68 13.35
CA ARG A 89 -18.84 8.34 13.15
C ARG A 89 -17.87 7.38 12.45
N GLY A 90 -16.57 7.57 12.64
CA GLY A 90 -15.54 6.69 12.12
C GLY A 90 -15.77 5.23 12.58
N ALA A 91 -15.12 4.29 11.88
CA ALA A 91 -15.01 2.91 12.36
C ALA A 91 -14.28 2.86 13.71
N ASP A 92 -14.37 1.74 14.41
CA ASP A 92 -13.64 1.57 15.66
C ASP A 92 -12.14 1.40 15.36
N ILE A 93 -11.84 0.76 14.23
CA ILE A 93 -10.49 0.61 13.67
C ILE A 93 -10.57 0.58 12.14
N ALA A 94 -9.58 1.14 11.45
CA ALA A 94 -9.49 1.08 9.99
C ALA A 94 -8.06 0.77 9.56
N THR A 95 -7.90 0.09 8.42
CA THR A 95 -6.60 -0.13 7.79
C THR A 95 -6.33 0.98 6.77
N VAL A 96 -5.21 1.68 6.93
CA VAL A 96 -4.75 2.71 5.99
C VAL A 96 -3.26 2.48 5.66
N HIS A 97 -2.73 3.20 4.69
CA HIS A 97 -1.29 3.27 4.48
C HIS A 97 -0.66 4.28 5.45
N VAL A 98 0.50 3.97 6.02
CA VAL A 98 1.17 4.86 6.98
C VAL A 98 1.50 6.22 6.37
N SER A 99 1.85 6.26 5.09
CA SER A 99 2.09 7.49 4.33
C SER A 99 0.88 8.45 4.30
N ARG A 100 -0.33 7.98 4.60
CA ARG A 100 -1.55 8.81 4.65
C ARG A 100 -1.75 9.53 5.99
N LEU A 101 -0.91 9.31 6.98
CA LEU A 101 -1.00 10.01 8.26
C LEU A 101 -0.88 11.53 8.08
N GLU A 102 -0.01 11.99 7.16
CA GLU A 102 0.17 13.41 6.85
C GLU A 102 -1.10 14.10 6.33
N SER A 103 -2.05 13.34 5.78
CA SER A 103 -3.34 13.87 5.31
C SER A 103 -4.49 13.67 6.31
N LEU A 104 -4.37 12.75 7.25
CA LEU A 104 -5.47 12.37 8.15
C LEU A 104 -5.29 12.93 9.57
N ALA A 105 -4.08 12.90 10.11
CA ALA A 105 -3.82 13.31 11.49
C ALA A 105 -3.97 14.83 11.72
N PRO A 106 -3.47 15.73 10.83
CA PRO A 106 -3.61 17.19 11.01
C PRO A 106 -5.05 17.65 11.11
N GLY A 107 -5.95 17.05 10.31
CA GLY A 107 -7.38 17.34 10.28
C GLY A 107 -8.19 16.79 11.44
N ARG A 108 -7.53 16.19 12.43
CA ARG A 108 -8.18 15.47 13.55
C ARG A 108 -9.16 14.40 13.05
N LEU A 109 -8.83 13.76 11.94
CA LEU A 109 -9.60 12.67 11.37
C LEU A 109 -9.26 11.33 12.04
N LEU A 110 -8.17 11.30 12.81
CA LEU A 110 -7.74 10.14 13.61
C LEU A 110 -7.66 10.53 15.08
N ASP A 111 -8.01 9.59 15.95
CA ASP A 111 -7.72 9.69 17.37
C ASP A 111 -6.33 9.07 17.64
N PRO A 112 -5.50 9.71 18.47
CA PRO A 112 -4.21 9.13 18.82
C PRO A 112 -4.38 7.86 19.64
N ILE A 113 -3.41 6.97 19.48
CA ILE A 113 -3.36 5.68 20.16
C ILE A 113 -2.50 5.83 21.43
N ASP A 114 -2.97 5.30 22.54
CA ASP A 114 -2.22 5.24 23.78
C ASP A 114 -1.15 4.13 23.67
N PRO A 115 0.16 4.46 23.70
CA PRO A 115 1.22 3.45 23.66
C PRO A 115 1.16 2.46 24.81
N ASP A 116 0.75 2.90 26.02
CA ASP A 116 0.64 2.02 27.19
C ASP A 116 -0.47 0.97 27.00
N LEU A 117 -1.55 1.34 26.29
CA LEU A 117 -2.59 0.40 25.91
C LEU A 117 -2.05 -0.70 24.99
N LEU A 118 -1.23 -0.35 23.99
CA LEU A 118 -0.62 -1.31 23.08
C LEU A 118 0.42 -2.19 23.76
N ALA A 119 1.28 -1.59 24.59
CA ALA A 119 2.27 -2.32 25.38
C ALA A 119 1.60 -3.36 26.32
N GLY A 120 0.40 -3.05 26.82
CA GLY A 120 -0.42 -4.01 27.56
C GLY A 120 -0.84 -5.25 26.75
N PHE A 121 -0.77 -5.19 25.42
CA PHE A 121 -0.97 -6.31 24.50
C PHE A 121 0.34 -6.82 23.86
N GLY A 122 1.51 -6.35 24.32
CA GLY A 122 2.83 -6.76 23.83
C GLY A 122 3.21 -6.17 22.48
N ILE A 123 2.70 -5.01 22.15
CA ILE A 123 3.04 -4.27 20.91
C ILE A 123 3.67 -2.93 21.30
N ASP A 124 4.96 -2.80 20.98
CA ASP A 124 5.76 -1.61 21.22
C ASP A 124 6.91 -1.52 20.19
N ASP A 125 7.83 -0.57 20.38
CA ASP A 125 8.97 -0.33 19.52
C ASP A 125 10.03 -1.44 19.51
N THR A 126 9.94 -2.41 20.41
CA THR A 126 10.90 -3.54 20.48
C THR A 126 10.51 -4.69 19.55
N VAL A 127 9.26 -4.73 19.08
CA VAL A 127 8.73 -5.81 18.24
C VAL A 127 8.46 -5.39 16.80
N VAL A 128 8.79 -4.14 16.43
CA VAL A 128 8.62 -3.57 15.09
C VAL A 128 9.94 -2.94 14.65
N LEU A 129 10.25 -2.99 13.34
CA LEU A 129 11.44 -2.31 12.80
C LEU A 129 11.39 -0.80 13.14
N PRO A 130 12.47 -0.21 13.70
CA PRO A 130 12.46 1.18 14.20
C PRO A 130 11.99 2.19 13.16
N HIS A 131 12.47 2.10 11.91
CA HIS A 131 12.12 3.03 10.84
C HIS A 131 10.66 2.91 10.39
N ILE A 132 10.01 1.74 10.58
CA ILE A 132 8.57 1.57 10.35
C ILE A 132 7.78 2.16 11.52
N TRP A 133 8.21 1.90 12.75
CA TRP A 133 7.59 2.43 13.96
C TRP A 133 7.59 3.96 13.98
N GLU A 134 8.70 4.59 13.58
CA GLU A 134 8.84 6.05 13.47
C GLU A 134 7.82 6.68 12.50
N GLN A 135 7.44 5.98 11.42
CA GLN A 135 6.42 6.46 10.49
C GLN A 135 5.01 6.51 11.12
N CYS A 136 4.77 5.77 12.19
CA CYS A 136 3.47 5.71 12.86
C CYS A 136 3.15 6.95 13.71
N PHE A 137 4.09 7.88 13.82
CA PHE A 137 3.95 9.09 14.63
C PHE A 137 3.67 10.33 13.76
N PHE A 138 2.79 11.19 14.26
CA PHE A 138 2.58 12.53 13.77
C PHE A 138 2.60 13.50 14.94
N ASP A 139 3.40 14.59 14.87
CA ASP A 139 3.58 15.58 15.95
C ASP A 139 3.82 14.95 17.33
N GLY A 140 4.73 13.96 17.39
CA GLY A 140 5.13 13.26 18.61
C GLY A 140 4.08 12.35 19.23
N ARG A 141 2.95 12.09 18.55
CA ARG A 141 1.87 11.20 19.03
C ARG A 141 1.74 10.01 18.11
N LEU A 142 1.48 8.84 18.69
CA LEU A 142 1.23 7.61 17.96
C LEU A 142 -0.19 7.63 17.35
N TYR A 143 -0.31 7.36 16.04
CA TYR A 143 -1.59 7.30 15.32
C TYR A 143 -1.81 6.00 14.57
N ALA A 144 -0.80 5.17 14.40
CA ALA A 144 -0.88 3.96 13.62
C ALA A 144 -0.21 2.78 14.31
N ILE A 145 -0.68 1.57 14.00
CA ILE A 145 -0.09 0.29 14.40
C ILE A 145 0.26 -0.43 13.10
N PRO A 146 1.54 -0.60 12.73
CA PRO A 146 1.92 -1.14 11.44
C PRO A 146 1.62 -2.64 11.36
N ILE A 147 1.11 -3.11 10.21
CA ILE A 147 0.77 -4.50 9.96
C ILE A 147 1.89 -5.19 9.19
N ASP A 148 2.43 -4.49 8.19
CA ASP A 148 3.40 -5.00 7.24
C ASP A 148 4.36 -3.93 6.75
N THR A 149 5.28 -4.37 5.92
CA THR A 149 5.99 -3.55 4.94
C THR A 149 5.74 -4.14 3.57
N HIS A 150 5.17 -3.36 2.67
CA HIS A 150 4.97 -3.76 1.29
C HIS A 150 5.80 -2.89 0.36
N VAL A 151 6.53 -3.55 -0.51
CA VAL A 151 7.61 -2.93 -1.30
C VAL A 151 7.59 -3.43 -2.73
N LEU A 152 8.22 -2.66 -3.64
CA LEU A 152 8.56 -3.21 -4.94
C LEU A 152 9.70 -4.21 -4.79
N ILE A 153 9.53 -5.36 -5.45
CA ILE A 153 10.53 -6.43 -5.54
C ILE A 153 10.71 -6.86 -6.99
N GLN A 154 11.68 -7.73 -7.24
CA GLN A 154 11.92 -8.32 -8.54
C GLN A 154 11.49 -9.78 -8.54
N PHE A 155 10.45 -10.09 -9.29
CA PHE A 155 10.05 -11.46 -9.60
C PHE A 155 10.81 -11.98 -10.81
N TYR A 156 11.01 -13.29 -10.88
CA TYR A 156 11.64 -13.92 -12.04
C TYR A 156 10.99 -15.26 -12.39
N ASN A 157 10.86 -15.49 -13.71
CA ASN A 157 10.36 -16.74 -14.27
C ASN A 157 11.51 -17.76 -14.28
N LEU A 158 11.36 -18.85 -13.53
CA LEU A 158 12.41 -19.88 -13.35
C LEU A 158 12.83 -20.52 -14.67
N ASP A 159 11.89 -20.86 -15.57
CA ASP A 159 12.21 -21.48 -16.85
C ASP A 159 12.98 -20.54 -17.76
N VAL A 160 12.51 -19.30 -17.89
CA VAL A 160 13.16 -18.29 -18.74
C VAL A 160 14.57 -17.97 -18.22
N CYS A 161 14.71 -17.71 -16.91
CA CYS A 161 16.00 -17.36 -16.33
C CYS A 161 17.00 -18.54 -16.37
N ARG A 162 16.52 -19.79 -16.19
CA ARG A 162 17.36 -20.99 -16.34
C ARG A 162 17.86 -21.14 -17.77
N ARG A 163 17.01 -20.94 -18.79
CA ARG A 163 17.43 -20.95 -20.22
C ARG A 163 18.38 -19.84 -20.56
N ALA A 164 18.31 -18.70 -19.87
CA ALA A 164 19.24 -17.59 -20.01
C ALA A 164 20.56 -17.80 -19.24
N GLY A 165 20.68 -18.88 -18.43
CA GLY A 165 21.88 -19.14 -17.62
C GLY A 165 22.07 -18.16 -16.47
N LEU A 166 20.97 -17.64 -15.93
CA LEU A 166 20.96 -16.58 -14.90
C LEU A 166 20.54 -17.08 -13.52
N LEU A 167 20.45 -18.40 -13.33
CA LEU A 167 20.18 -19.01 -12.03
C LEU A 167 21.42 -19.72 -11.48
N ASP A 168 21.60 -19.67 -10.18
CA ASP A 168 22.59 -20.47 -9.45
C ASP A 168 22.10 -21.93 -9.23
N GLU A 169 22.88 -22.73 -8.45
CA GLU A 169 22.58 -24.14 -8.18
C GLU A 169 21.32 -24.33 -7.32
N GLU A 170 20.90 -23.29 -6.58
CA GLU A 170 19.70 -23.26 -5.74
C GLU A 170 18.51 -22.57 -6.43
N ASP A 171 18.55 -22.40 -7.75
CA ASP A 171 17.54 -21.70 -8.56
C ASP A 171 17.34 -20.22 -8.18
N ARG A 172 18.31 -19.57 -7.55
CA ARG A 172 18.26 -18.13 -7.25
C ARG A 172 18.82 -17.32 -8.39
N LEU A 173 18.21 -16.16 -8.66
CA LEU A 173 18.66 -15.25 -9.69
C LEU A 173 20.05 -14.70 -9.34
N VAL A 174 20.98 -14.74 -10.29
CA VAL A 174 22.31 -14.15 -10.10
C VAL A 174 22.19 -12.64 -9.84
N GLU A 175 22.94 -12.17 -8.84
CA GLU A 175 22.93 -10.75 -8.47
C GLU A 175 23.65 -9.91 -9.53
N THR A 176 23.10 -8.72 -9.81
CA THR A 176 23.74 -7.70 -10.66
C THR A 176 24.16 -6.51 -9.81
N THR A 177 25.25 -5.87 -10.20
CA THR A 177 25.76 -4.68 -9.53
C THR A 177 25.90 -3.53 -10.50
N GLY A 178 24.98 -2.58 -10.41
CA GLY A 178 24.96 -1.39 -11.27
C GLY A 178 24.14 -1.56 -12.54
N LEU A 179 23.92 -0.43 -13.21
CA LEU A 179 23.04 -0.33 -14.37
C LEU A 179 23.50 -1.20 -15.56
N ASP A 180 24.80 -1.21 -15.86
CA ASP A 180 25.29 -1.91 -17.05
C ASP A 180 25.11 -3.43 -16.94
N ASP A 181 25.38 -4.01 -15.77
CA ASP A 181 25.16 -5.43 -15.49
C ASP A 181 23.67 -5.77 -15.56
N TYR A 182 22.81 -4.92 -14.98
CA TYR A 182 21.37 -5.11 -15.03
C TYR A 182 20.84 -5.08 -16.47
N LEU A 183 21.26 -4.09 -17.28
CA LEU A 183 20.85 -4.03 -18.68
C LEU A 183 21.40 -5.20 -19.51
N ALA A 184 22.61 -5.70 -19.20
CA ALA A 184 23.15 -6.89 -19.84
C ALA A 184 22.29 -8.12 -19.53
N MET A 185 21.93 -8.35 -18.27
CA MET A 185 20.98 -9.40 -17.85
C MET A 185 19.66 -9.30 -18.63
N LEU A 186 19.07 -8.12 -18.73
CA LEU A 186 17.81 -7.92 -19.45
C LEU A 186 17.93 -8.22 -20.95
N ARG A 187 19.08 -7.94 -21.59
CA ARG A 187 19.34 -8.28 -22.99
C ARG A 187 19.44 -9.79 -23.20
N GLU A 188 20.11 -10.53 -22.29
CA GLU A 188 20.17 -12.00 -22.35
C GLU A 188 18.77 -12.62 -22.22
N ILE A 189 17.97 -12.13 -21.28
CA ILE A 189 16.59 -12.58 -21.12
C ILE A 189 15.76 -12.29 -22.38
N ARG A 190 15.88 -11.10 -22.95
CA ARG A 190 15.19 -10.74 -24.21
C ARG A 190 15.60 -11.65 -25.37
N ASN A 191 16.85 -12.05 -25.45
CA ASN A 191 17.34 -13.00 -26.46
C ASN A 191 16.62 -14.36 -26.33
N VAL A 192 16.36 -14.80 -25.10
CA VAL A 192 15.66 -16.07 -24.80
C VAL A 192 14.16 -15.97 -25.05
N THR A 193 13.52 -14.85 -24.66
CA THR A 193 12.06 -14.66 -24.77
C THR A 193 11.62 -14.25 -26.17
N GLY A 194 12.50 -13.60 -26.92
CA GLY A 194 12.16 -12.93 -28.19
C GLY A 194 11.23 -11.72 -28.05
N ALA A 195 10.99 -11.26 -26.81
CA ALA A 195 10.09 -10.13 -26.53
C ALA A 195 10.74 -9.12 -25.57
N TYR A 196 10.71 -9.37 -24.26
CA TYR A 196 11.20 -8.42 -23.25
C TYR A 196 12.16 -9.09 -22.27
N GLY A 197 13.06 -8.33 -21.69
CA GLY A 197 13.84 -8.72 -20.53
C GLY A 197 13.04 -8.57 -19.24
N LEU A 198 12.36 -7.41 -19.13
CA LEU A 198 11.62 -6.97 -17.97
C LEU A 198 10.14 -6.68 -18.32
N SER A 199 9.23 -7.05 -17.44
CA SER A 199 7.86 -6.57 -17.40
C SER A 199 7.69 -5.58 -16.25
N VAL A 200 7.16 -4.42 -16.52
CA VAL A 200 6.96 -3.33 -15.55
C VAL A 200 5.66 -2.62 -15.87
N ASP A 201 4.93 -2.22 -14.83
CA ASP A 201 3.74 -1.38 -14.97
C ASP A 201 4.13 0.02 -15.42
N THR A 202 3.60 0.43 -16.57
CA THR A 202 3.82 1.77 -17.13
C THR A 202 2.69 2.74 -16.79
N TRP A 203 1.69 2.26 -16.06
CA TRP A 203 0.59 3.07 -15.55
C TRP A 203 0.97 3.83 -14.27
N ASN A 204 1.83 3.26 -13.44
CA ASN A 204 2.34 3.91 -12.22
C ASN A 204 3.88 3.88 -12.14
N PRO A 205 4.59 4.54 -13.06
CA PRO A 205 6.05 4.53 -13.08
C PRO A 205 6.69 5.36 -11.94
N TRP A 206 5.89 6.15 -11.20
CA TRP A 206 6.36 6.90 -10.03
C TRP A 206 7.08 6.03 -9.02
N ALA A 207 6.54 4.85 -8.72
CA ALA A 207 7.14 3.96 -7.73
C ALA A 207 8.53 3.47 -8.14
N ASN A 208 8.72 3.15 -9.44
CA ASN A 208 10.03 2.76 -9.98
C ASN A 208 11.00 3.95 -10.00
N PHE A 209 10.54 5.14 -10.42
CA PHE A 209 11.35 6.37 -10.36
C PHE A 209 11.80 6.65 -8.92
N TRP A 210 10.89 6.60 -7.95
CA TRP A 210 11.20 6.85 -6.55
C TRP A 210 12.25 5.87 -6.01
N ALA A 211 12.11 4.57 -6.27
CA ALA A 211 13.09 3.56 -5.87
C ALA A 211 14.49 3.88 -6.46
N LEU A 212 14.58 4.13 -7.75
CA LEU A 212 15.85 4.45 -8.43
C LEU A 212 16.47 5.77 -7.95
N TYR A 213 15.64 6.76 -7.67
CA TYR A 213 16.07 8.04 -7.14
C TYR A 213 16.63 7.90 -5.72
N ARG A 214 15.95 7.12 -4.87
CA ARG A 214 16.39 6.83 -3.50
C ARG A 214 17.65 5.96 -3.44
N GLN A 215 17.89 5.10 -4.40
CA GLN A 215 19.17 4.35 -4.49
C GLN A 215 20.39 5.27 -4.62
N GLN A 216 20.22 6.49 -5.08
CA GLN A 216 21.25 7.50 -5.23
C GLN A 216 21.30 8.51 -4.07
N ASP A 217 20.63 8.24 -2.94
CA ASP A 217 20.38 9.20 -1.86
C ASP A 217 19.62 10.46 -2.30
N GLY A 218 18.88 10.37 -3.42
CA GLY A 218 17.98 11.43 -3.86
C GLY A 218 16.77 11.51 -2.91
N ASP A 219 16.30 12.73 -2.64
CA ASP A 219 15.09 12.96 -1.83
C ASP A 219 14.34 14.19 -2.34
N ILE A 220 13.07 14.30 -1.98
CA ILE A 220 12.26 15.50 -2.18
C ILE A 220 11.85 15.99 -0.80
N VAL A 221 12.38 17.14 -0.41
CA VAL A 221 12.06 17.76 0.89
C VAL A 221 11.14 18.95 0.62
N PHE A 222 9.91 18.86 1.12
CA PHE A 222 8.92 19.92 0.97
C PHE A 222 9.07 20.96 2.08
N GLY A 223 9.18 22.23 1.67
CA GLY A 223 9.02 23.40 2.53
C GLY A 223 7.57 23.90 2.49
N GLU A 224 7.33 25.11 3.01
CA GLU A 224 6.02 25.74 3.02
C GLU A 224 5.55 26.11 1.59
N ASP A 225 6.41 26.77 0.80
CA ASP A 225 6.11 27.26 -0.55
C ASP A 225 7.09 26.75 -1.61
N ASP A 226 8.09 25.96 -1.23
CA ASP A 226 9.13 25.45 -2.12
C ASP A 226 9.55 24.03 -1.76
N TYR A 227 10.45 23.43 -2.53
CA TYR A 227 10.97 22.10 -2.28
C TYR A 227 12.41 21.99 -2.73
N GLU A 228 13.14 21.07 -2.13
CA GLU A 228 14.49 20.67 -2.52
C GLU A 228 14.43 19.32 -3.26
N MET A 229 15.17 19.22 -4.37
CA MET A 229 15.30 18.00 -5.18
C MET A 229 16.63 18.04 -5.92
N ASP A 230 17.32 16.92 -5.98
CA ASP A 230 18.56 16.79 -6.77
C ASP A 230 18.21 16.42 -8.22
N ASP A 231 18.37 17.39 -9.12
CA ASP A 231 18.02 17.26 -10.53
C ASP A 231 18.91 16.21 -11.25
N ASP A 232 20.21 16.12 -10.95
CA ASP A 232 21.13 15.19 -11.61
C ASP A 232 20.79 13.73 -11.26
N ARG A 233 20.48 13.46 -9.99
CA ARG A 233 20.04 12.14 -9.54
C ARG A 233 18.67 11.77 -10.11
N ALA A 234 17.78 12.74 -10.23
CA ALA A 234 16.46 12.52 -10.83
C ALA A 234 16.60 12.19 -12.32
N LEU A 235 17.44 12.92 -13.06
CA LEU A 235 17.73 12.62 -14.46
C LEU A 235 18.34 11.23 -14.63
N ALA A 236 19.29 10.83 -13.77
CA ALA A 236 19.89 9.49 -13.82
C ALA A 236 18.83 8.39 -13.59
N ALA A 237 17.90 8.57 -12.65
CA ALA A 237 16.78 7.64 -12.44
C ALA A 237 15.82 7.58 -13.64
N MET A 238 15.52 8.74 -14.24
CA MET A 238 14.66 8.84 -15.43
C MET A 238 15.34 8.22 -16.67
N GLU A 239 16.65 8.37 -16.82
CA GLU A 239 17.43 7.74 -17.89
C GLU A 239 17.32 6.20 -17.85
N VAL A 240 17.31 5.60 -16.66
CA VAL A 240 17.07 4.15 -16.53
C VAL A 240 15.71 3.77 -17.11
N LEU A 241 14.64 4.47 -16.70
CA LEU A 241 13.28 4.19 -17.19
C LEU A 241 13.16 4.40 -18.71
N TYR A 242 13.79 5.44 -19.24
CA TYR A 242 13.80 5.75 -20.66
C TYR A 242 14.53 4.66 -21.45
N ARG A 243 15.71 4.23 -21.01
CA ARG A 243 16.49 3.18 -21.67
C ARG A 243 15.79 1.83 -21.71
N LEU A 244 15.05 1.46 -20.68
CA LEU A 244 14.29 0.20 -20.67
C LEU A 244 13.33 0.08 -21.86
N SER A 245 12.68 1.16 -22.25
CA SER A 245 11.76 1.18 -23.38
C SER A 245 12.45 1.46 -24.71
N GLU A 246 13.42 2.37 -24.76
CA GLU A 246 14.16 2.71 -25.99
C GLU A 246 14.98 1.54 -26.51
N GLU A 247 15.62 0.77 -25.63
CA GLU A 247 16.33 -0.43 -25.99
C GLU A 247 15.38 -1.65 -26.22
N GLY A 248 14.07 -1.48 -26.02
CA GLY A 248 13.08 -2.56 -26.17
C GLY A 248 13.24 -3.68 -25.13
N LEU A 249 13.76 -3.35 -23.94
CA LEU A 249 13.96 -4.29 -22.83
C LEU A 249 12.69 -4.45 -22.01
N ALA A 250 11.81 -3.43 -22.01
CA ALA A 250 10.50 -3.46 -21.40
C ALA A 250 9.42 -2.97 -22.37
N PRO A 251 8.13 -3.32 -22.17
CA PRO A 251 7.03 -2.83 -23.01
C PRO A 251 6.84 -1.32 -22.80
N ARG A 252 6.60 -0.57 -23.90
CA ARG A 252 6.26 0.87 -23.84
C ARG A 252 4.88 1.14 -23.23
N HIS A 253 3.99 0.13 -23.29
CA HIS A 253 2.65 0.18 -22.74
C HIS A 253 2.38 -1.15 -22.03
N SER A 254 2.11 -1.09 -20.75
CA SER A 254 1.79 -2.25 -19.92
C SER A 254 0.90 -1.79 -18.76
N MET A 255 -0.27 -2.39 -18.67
CA MET A 255 -1.15 -2.23 -17.52
C MET A 255 -0.77 -3.26 -16.44
N LEU A 256 -1.25 -3.09 -15.23
CA LEU A 256 -1.01 -4.00 -14.13
C LEU A 256 -1.23 -5.48 -14.49
N ALA A 257 -2.36 -5.80 -15.13
CA ALA A 257 -2.66 -7.17 -15.57
C ALA A 257 -1.68 -7.71 -16.64
N ASP A 258 -1.11 -6.82 -17.45
CA ASP A 258 -0.14 -7.22 -18.50
C ASP A 258 1.20 -7.61 -17.87
N THR A 259 1.59 -7.01 -16.74
CA THR A 259 2.89 -7.29 -16.10
C THR A 259 2.98 -8.74 -15.64
N ALA A 260 2.00 -9.21 -14.88
CA ALA A 260 1.92 -10.60 -14.45
C ALA A 260 1.76 -11.56 -15.65
N ALA A 261 0.94 -11.20 -16.66
CA ALA A 261 0.75 -12.01 -17.86
C ALA A 261 2.03 -12.14 -18.70
N ASN A 262 2.84 -11.09 -18.84
CA ASN A 262 4.10 -11.16 -19.57
C ASN A 262 5.09 -12.10 -18.89
N LEU A 263 5.19 -12.05 -17.55
CA LEU A 263 6.05 -12.98 -16.79
C LEU A 263 5.55 -14.42 -16.91
N SER A 264 4.25 -14.64 -16.66
CA SER A 264 3.64 -15.98 -16.63
C SER A 264 3.68 -16.67 -17.98
N ASN A 265 3.54 -15.93 -19.08
CA ASN A 265 3.59 -16.46 -20.45
C ASN A 265 5.02 -16.53 -21.02
N GLY A 266 6.06 -16.24 -20.23
CA GLY A 266 7.45 -16.25 -20.66
C GLY A 266 7.81 -15.19 -21.70
N ARG A 267 7.02 -14.13 -21.83
CA ARG A 267 7.30 -12.97 -22.70
C ARG A 267 8.33 -12.02 -22.06
N ALA A 268 8.47 -12.06 -20.74
CA ALA A 268 9.53 -11.44 -19.97
C ALA A 268 10.08 -12.46 -18.97
N GLY A 269 11.36 -12.36 -18.64
CA GLY A 269 11.95 -13.21 -17.62
C GLY A 269 11.91 -12.59 -16.24
N LEU A 270 11.89 -11.25 -16.17
CA LEU A 270 11.78 -10.49 -14.91
C LEU A 270 10.51 -9.65 -14.89
N MET A 271 10.03 -9.34 -13.66
CA MET A 271 8.96 -8.39 -13.42
C MET A 271 9.30 -7.57 -12.17
N ILE A 272 9.20 -6.26 -12.24
CA ILE A 272 9.20 -5.39 -11.06
C ILE A 272 7.76 -5.06 -10.72
N HIS A 273 7.34 -5.46 -9.53
CA HIS A 273 6.04 -5.13 -8.97
C HIS A 273 6.06 -5.24 -7.44
N GLY A 274 4.95 -4.88 -6.82
CA GLY A 274 4.81 -5.05 -5.38
C GLY A 274 4.74 -6.52 -4.96
N ASN A 275 5.24 -6.80 -3.77
CA ASN A 275 5.27 -8.15 -3.20
C ASN A 275 3.86 -8.76 -3.02
N TRP A 276 2.80 -7.96 -3.02
CA TRP A 276 1.38 -8.39 -3.03
C TRP A 276 0.93 -9.13 -4.30
N GLU A 277 1.78 -9.24 -5.33
CA GLU A 277 1.46 -10.00 -6.56
C GLU A 277 1.76 -11.51 -6.42
N ILE A 278 2.29 -11.96 -5.30
CA ILE A 278 2.53 -13.38 -5.03
C ILE A 278 1.28 -14.24 -5.33
N PRO A 279 0.09 -13.95 -4.76
CA PRO A 279 -1.10 -14.77 -5.02
C PRO A 279 -1.56 -14.74 -6.48
N THR A 280 -1.35 -13.61 -7.16
CA THR A 280 -1.67 -13.48 -8.60
C THR A 280 -0.80 -14.41 -9.44
N LEU A 281 0.50 -14.46 -9.18
CA LEU A 281 1.43 -15.33 -9.89
C LEU A 281 1.20 -16.80 -9.56
N GLU A 282 0.97 -17.14 -8.30
CA GLU A 282 0.61 -18.51 -7.87
C GLU A 282 -0.62 -19.03 -8.62
N ALA A 283 -1.65 -18.18 -8.78
CA ALA A 283 -2.88 -18.54 -9.48
C ALA A 283 -2.66 -18.85 -10.98
N THR A 284 -1.56 -18.38 -11.59
CA THR A 284 -1.22 -18.69 -12.98
C THR A 284 -0.58 -20.08 -13.15
N GLY A 285 -0.03 -20.63 -12.08
CA GLY A 285 0.72 -21.90 -12.09
C GLY A 285 2.11 -21.80 -12.73
N VAL A 286 2.62 -20.60 -13.03
CA VAL A 286 3.99 -20.41 -13.53
C VAL A 286 5.01 -20.73 -12.44
N GLY A 287 6.12 -21.38 -12.79
CA GLY A 287 7.27 -21.50 -11.89
C GLY A 287 7.97 -20.13 -11.79
N PHE A 288 7.93 -19.53 -10.61
CA PHE A 288 8.55 -18.24 -10.35
C PHE A 288 9.24 -18.22 -8.98
N SER A 289 10.10 -17.24 -8.78
CA SER A 289 10.57 -16.83 -7.45
C SER A 289 10.73 -15.29 -7.45
N ALA A 290 11.22 -14.73 -6.36
CA ALA A 290 11.39 -13.30 -6.19
C ALA A 290 12.65 -12.99 -5.37
N THR A 291 13.18 -11.78 -5.55
CA THR A 291 14.31 -11.23 -4.80
C THR A 291 14.08 -9.75 -4.55
N GLN A 292 14.97 -9.09 -3.83
CA GLN A 292 14.91 -7.66 -3.58
C GLN A 292 14.85 -6.86 -4.90
N PHE A 293 14.49 -5.58 -4.81
CA PHE A 293 14.54 -4.66 -5.95
C PHE A 293 15.96 -4.62 -6.54
N PRO A 294 16.13 -4.53 -7.88
CA PRO A 294 17.45 -4.63 -8.52
C PRO A 294 18.41 -3.55 -8.04
N ASN A 295 19.66 -3.96 -7.83
CA ASN A 295 20.75 -3.07 -7.46
C ASN A 295 21.28 -2.31 -8.70
N VAL A 296 20.67 -1.16 -8.99
CA VAL A 296 21.05 -0.32 -10.15
C VAL A 296 22.10 0.74 -9.77
N PHE A 297 22.06 1.25 -8.54
CA PHE A 297 22.95 2.31 -8.05
C PHE A 297 23.71 1.93 -6.77
N GLY A 298 24.08 0.65 -6.62
CA GLY A 298 24.94 0.18 -5.54
C GLY A 298 24.24 -0.25 -4.26
N ASN A 299 22.91 -0.39 -4.26
CA ASN A 299 22.11 -0.90 -3.15
C ASN A 299 20.73 -1.37 -3.62
N HIS A 300 19.96 -1.97 -2.70
CA HIS A 300 18.61 -2.51 -2.94
C HIS A 300 17.48 -1.64 -2.40
N ARG A 301 17.70 -0.36 -2.15
CA ARG A 301 16.64 0.54 -1.72
C ARG A 301 15.47 0.49 -2.69
N THR A 302 14.28 0.41 -2.15
CA THR A 302 13.05 0.25 -2.92
C THR A 302 11.93 1.13 -2.40
N ARG A 303 11.03 1.54 -3.27
CA ARG A 303 9.80 2.22 -2.86
C ARG A 303 8.89 1.22 -2.13
N GLY A 304 8.35 1.66 -1.02
CA GLY A 304 7.32 0.90 -0.31
C GLY A 304 6.47 1.79 0.61
N ASP A 305 5.57 1.13 1.30
CA ASP A 305 4.69 1.71 2.30
C ASP A 305 4.41 0.64 3.38
N SER A 306 3.60 0.95 4.36
CA SER A 306 3.14 0.02 5.39
C SER A 306 1.63 0.15 5.51
N HIS A 307 0.91 -0.97 5.45
CA HIS A 307 -0.46 -0.97 5.96
C HIS A 307 -0.43 -0.85 7.47
N CYS A 308 -1.32 -0.07 8.00
CA CYS A 308 -1.39 0.14 9.44
C CYS A 308 -2.84 0.25 9.91
N TYR A 309 -3.08 -0.11 11.16
CA TYR A 309 -4.34 0.14 11.84
C TYR A 309 -4.33 1.53 12.45
N VAL A 310 -5.40 2.27 12.23
CA VAL A 310 -5.64 3.60 12.81
C VAL A 310 -7.00 3.63 13.51
N PHE A 311 -7.21 4.60 14.38
CA PHE A 311 -8.48 4.85 15.04
C PHE A 311 -9.16 6.10 14.42
N PRO A 312 -10.05 5.94 13.42
CA PRO A 312 -10.80 7.06 12.85
C PRO A 312 -11.58 7.78 13.93
N HIS A 313 -11.60 9.13 13.87
CA HIS A 313 -12.22 9.94 14.93
C HIS A 313 -13.68 9.59 15.18
N GLN A 314 -14.04 9.46 16.47
CA GLN A 314 -15.40 9.30 16.97
C GLN A 314 -15.68 10.36 18.04
N ARG A 315 -16.87 11.00 17.97
CA ARG A 315 -17.27 12.04 18.94
C ARG A 315 -17.31 11.51 20.38
N ASP A 316 -17.84 10.31 20.53
CA ASP A 316 -18.00 9.63 21.82
C ASP A 316 -17.38 8.23 21.71
N ARG A 317 -16.03 8.19 21.69
CA ARG A 317 -15.28 6.94 21.58
C ARG A 317 -15.44 6.12 22.85
N ASP A 318 -15.95 4.90 22.70
CA ASP A 318 -16.17 3.95 23.77
C ASP A 318 -14.85 3.30 24.20
N PRO A 319 -14.43 3.39 25.49
CA PRO A 319 -13.19 2.80 25.97
C PRO A 319 -13.11 1.28 25.81
N GLU A 320 -14.23 0.56 25.95
CA GLU A 320 -14.29 -0.90 25.79
C GLU A 320 -14.01 -1.28 24.33
N ARG A 321 -14.63 -0.58 23.37
CA ARG A 321 -14.37 -0.79 21.93
C ARG A 321 -12.96 -0.36 21.54
N THR A 322 -12.41 0.67 22.17
CA THR A 322 -11.01 1.09 21.95
C THR A 322 -10.05 -0.02 22.39
N ARG A 323 -10.29 -0.62 23.56
CA ARG A 323 -9.52 -1.76 24.04
C ARG A 323 -9.65 -2.97 23.11
N ALA A 324 -10.87 -3.30 22.67
CA ALA A 324 -11.12 -4.38 21.73
C ALA A 324 -10.44 -4.15 20.36
N ALA A 325 -10.37 -2.90 19.90
CA ALA A 325 -9.67 -2.54 18.68
C ALA A 325 -8.15 -2.72 18.82
N ALA A 326 -7.55 -2.33 19.95
CA ALA A 326 -6.13 -2.55 20.24
C ALA A 326 -5.80 -4.05 20.37
N GLU A 327 -6.66 -4.82 21.04
CA GLU A 327 -6.52 -6.29 21.16
C GLU A 327 -6.61 -6.97 19.78
N TYR A 328 -7.58 -6.57 18.95
CA TYR A 328 -7.68 -7.03 17.57
C TYR A 328 -6.42 -6.74 16.78
N ALA A 329 -5.91 -5.51 16.80
CA ALA A 329 -4.68 -5.16 16.11
C ALA A 329 -3.50 -6.02 16.58
N ALA A 330 -3.32 -6.19 17.88
CA ALA A 330 -2.27 -7.02 18.45
C ALA A 330 -2.41 -8.50 18.06
N TRP A 331 -3.63 -9.04 18.00
CA TRP A 331 -3.87 -10.41 17.52
C TRP A 331 -3.48 -10.54 16.04
N MET A 332 -3.89 -9.58 15.20
CA MET A 332 -3.55 -9.57 13.76
C MET A 332 -2.04 -9.55 13.54
N LEU A 333 -1.29 -8.77 14.32
CA LEU A 333 0.16 -8.73 14.23
C LEU A 333 0.79 -10.08 14.61
N ARG A 334 0.39 -10.67 15.72
CA ARG A 334 0.91 -11.98 16.16
C ARG A 334 0.60 -13.13 15.21
N ASN A 335 -0.48 -13.03 14.44
CA ASN A 335 -0.91 -14.04 13.47
C ASN A 335 -0.61 -13.62 12.02
N SER A 336 0.32 -12.69 11.82
CA SER A 336 0.62 -12.13 10.51
C SER A 336 1.40 -13.09 9.57
N ILE A 337 1.68 -14.31 10.00
CA ILE A 337 2.19 -15.35 9.10
C ILE A 337 1.21 -15.62 7.93
N THR A 338 -0.09 -15.65 8.20
CA THR A 338 -1.12 -15.76 7.15
C THR A 338 -1.09 -14.56 6.20
N TRP A 339 -0.77 -13.37 6.71
CA TRP A 339 -0.59 -12.17 5.89
C TRP A 339 0.67 -12.26 5.02
N ALA A 340 1.75 -12.82 5.57
CA ALA A 340 3.00 -13.06 4.86
C ALA A 340 2.82 -14.01 3.66
N GLU A 341 1.95 -15.01 3.74
CA GLU A 341 1.62 -15.88 2.60
C GLU A 341 1.07 -15.09 1.39
N GLY A 342 0.46 -13.92 1.62
CA GLY A 342 0.05 -12.97 0.59
C GLY A 342 1.19 -12.16 -0.02
N GLY A 343 2.44 -12.37 0.44
CA GLY A 343 3.64 -11.71 -0.07
C GLY A 343 4.17 -10.57 0.80
N HIS A 344 3.39 -10.06 1.73
CA HIS A 344 3.78 -8.94 2.60
C HIS A 344 4.84 -9.35 3.61
N VAL A 345 5.78 -8.45 3.94
CA VAL A 345 6.70 -8.67 5.05
C VAL A 345 6.03 -8.18 6.33
N PRO A 346 5.74 -9.05 7.32
CA PRO A 346 5.11 -8.62 8.56
C PRO A 346 5.88 -7.52 9.27
N ALA A 347 5.19 -6.53 9.83
CA ALA A 347 5.83 -5.53 10.68
C ALA A 347 6.26 -6.11 12.05
N TYR A 348 5.60 -7.19 12.48
CA TYR A 348 5.85 -7.86 13.75
C TYR A 348 7.06 -8.79 13.64
N GLN A 349 8.21 -8.35 14.16
CA GLN A 349 9.51 -9.02 14.01
C GLN A 349 9.53 -10.48 14.51
N PRO A 350 8.87 -10.86 15.62
CA PRO A 350 8.86 -12.25 16.04
C PRO A 350 8.26 -13.23 15.02
N VAL A 351 7.38 -12.76 14.12
CA VAL A 351 6.90 -13.60 12.98
C VAL A 351 7.96 -13.68 11.89
N VAL A 352 8.61 -12.57 11.54
CA VAL A 352 9.66 -12.53 10.49
C VAL A 352 10.87 -13.39 10.87
N GLU A 353 11.16 -13.50 12.18
CA GLU A 353 12.26 -14.29 12.74
C GLU A 353 11.87 -15.76 13.01
N SER A 354 10.64 -16.16 12.69
CA SER A 354 10.15 -17.51 12.96
C SER A 354 10.59 -18.53 11.89
N ALA A 355 10.69 -19.79 12.29
CA ALA A 355 10.95 -20.88 11.35
C ALA A 355 9.81 -21.07 10.33
N GLU A 356 8.59 -20.63 10.67
CA GLU A 356 7.44 -20.66 9.76
C GLU A 356 7.64 -19.66 8.61
N TYR A 357 8.13 -18.44 8.92
CA TYR A 357 8.44 -17.45 7.90
C TYR A 357 9.65 -17.88 7.05
N ASP A 358 10.69 -18.48 7.66
CA ASP A 358 11.84 -19.03 6.92
C ASP A 358 11.43 -20.09 5.90
N ALA A 359 10.36 -20.82 6.16
CA ALA A 359 9.82 -21.83 5.25
C ALA A 359 8.95 -21.28 4.11
N LEU A 360 8.57 -20.00 4.17
CA LEU A 360 7.81 -19.37 3.09
C LEU A 360 8.73 -18.97 1.93
N HIS A 361 8.49 -19.53 0.77
CA HIS A 361 9.18 -19.20 -0.47
C HIS A 361 8.19 -18.69 -1.52
N PRO A 362 8.50 -17.53 -2.18
CA PRO A 362 9.75 -16.77 -2.14
C PRO A 362 9.82 -15.68 -1.03
N GLN A 363 8.87 -15.59 -0.11
CA GLN A 363 8.76 -14.48 0.86
C GLN A 363 10.03 -14.30 1.71
N SER A 364 10.65 -15.38 2.16
CA SER A 364 11.90 -15.34 2.94
C SER A 364 13.10 -14.83 2.14
N GLU A 365 13.09 -14.95 0.82
CA GLU A 365 14.19 -14.54 -0.06
C GLU A 365 14.31 -13.00 -0.20
N TYR A 366 13.24 -12.27 0.07
CA TYR A 366 13.23 -10.80 -0.01
C TYR A 366 12.89 -10.10 1.31
N ARG A 367 13.00 -10.79 2.46
CA ARG A 367 12.68 -10.19 3.79
C ARG A 367 13.42 -8.89 4.06
N GLU A 368 14.69 -8.80 3.64
CA GLU A 368 15.53 -7.61 3.82
C GLU A 368 15.01 -6.39 3.03
N ALA A 369 14.10 -6.58 2.07
CA ALA A 369 13.50 -5.46 1.37
C ALA A 369 12.69 -4.56 2.30
N ALA A 370 12.20 -5.07 3.43
CA ALA A 370 11.57 -4.26 4.47
C ALA A 370 12.54 -3.30 5.17
N GLU A 371 13.81 -3.67 5.31
CA GLU A 371 14.86 -2.81 5.84
C GLU A 371 15.30 -1.75 4.82
N ASN A 372 15.19 -2.08 3.54
CA ASN A 372 15.56 -1.24 2.41
C ASN A 372 14.43 -0.31 1.93
N VAL A 373 13.27 -0.33 2.60
CA VAL A 373 12.10 0.47 2.20
C VAL A 373 12.39 1.98 2.24
N GLN A 374 11.95 2.68 1.21
CA GLN A 374 12.01 4.13 1.11
C GLN A 374 10.58 4.67 0.97
N PHE A 375 10.09 5.25 2.06
CA PHE A 375 8.79 5.92 2.05
C PHE A 375 8.84 7.16 1.15
N GLU A 376 7.68 7.51 0.59
CA GLU A 376 7.54 8.75 -0.16
C GLU A 376 7.68 9.98 0.78
N PRO A 377 8.04 11.16 0.24
CA PRO A 377 8.25 12.34 1.05
C PRO A 377 6.96 12.75 1.78
N ARG A 378 7.10 13.21 3.03
CA ARG A 378 5.96 13.52 3.90
C ARG A 378 5.28 14.80 3.48
N ALA A 379 4.06 14.70 2.97
CA ALA A 379 3.18 15.84 2.64
C ALA A 379 1.72 15.36 2.59
N TRP A 380 0.77 16.27 2.80
CA TRP A 380 -0.66 15.93 2.74
C TRP A 380 -1.11 15.38 1.38
N PHE A 381 -0.41 15.72 0.31
CA PHE A 381 -0.67 15.29 -1.07
C PHE A 381 0.18 14.08 -1.52
N SER A 382 1.07 13.59 -0.67
CA SER A 382 1.97 12.46 -0.95
C SER A 382 1.41 11.13 -0.45
N GLY A 383 2.16 10.05 -0.68
CA GLY A 383 1.86 8.70 -0.21
C GLY A 383 0.91 7.92 -1.11
N SER A 384 0.62 6.70 -0.72
CA SER A 384 -0.19 5.75 -1.50
C SER A 384 -1.57 6.31 -1.81
N ALA A 385 -1.98 6.28 -3.09
CA ALA A 385 -3.16 6.95 -3.62
C ALA A 385 -3.20 8.47 -3.33
N GLY A 386 -2.04 9.11 -3.21
CA GLY A 386 -1.90 10.55 -3.04
C GLY A 386 -1.82 11.27 -4.39
N ARG A 387 -2.11 12.56 -4.37
CA ARG A 387 -2.09 13.40 -5.59
C ARG A 387 -0.70 13.45 -6.24
N LEU A 388 0.39 13.42 -5.44
CA LEU A 388 1.75 13.41 -5.98
C LEU A 388 1.96 12.18 -6.89
N GLN A 389 1.57 11.01 -6.43
CA GLN A 389 1.66 9.77 -7.20
C GLN A 389 0.84 9.87 -8.49
N ASP A 390 -0.41 10.31 -8.41
CA ASP A 390 -1.30 10.40 -9.56
C ASP A 390 -0.83 11.43 -10.60
N GLU A 391 -0.41 12.63 -10.16
CA GLU A 391 -0.03 13.72 -11.05
C GLU A 391 1.40 13.54 -11.61
N ALA A 392 2.35 12.98 -10.84
CA ALA A 392 3.70 12.67 -11.32
C ALA A 392 3.70 11.53 -12.35
N THR A 393 2.76 10.60 -12.22
CA THR A 393 2.57 9.50 -13.18
C THR A 393 2.47 10.02 -14.63
N GLY A 394 1.81 11.14 -14.86
CA GLY A 394 1.66 11.71 -16.21
C GLY A 394 3.01 12.00 -16.91
N ALA A 395 3.97 12.59 -16.22
CA ALA A 395 5.31 12.89 -16.75
C ALA A 395 6.12 11.59 -17.00
N LEU A 396 6.07 10.67 -16.03
CA LEU A 396 6.88 9.46 -16.07
C LEU A 396 6.32 8.39 -17.01
N THR A 397 5.01 8.37 -17.25
CA THR A 397 4.41 7.51 -18.27
C THR A 397 4.84 7.90 -19.67
N THR A 398 4.83 9.19 -20.01
CA THR A 398 5.27 9.68 -21.32
C THR A 398 6.78 9.50 -21.53
N LEU A 399 7.58 9.62 -20.47
CA LEU A 399 9.00 9.26 -20.47
C LEU A 399 9.18 7.77 -20.81
N HIS A 400 8.53 6.87 -20.08
CA HIS A 400 8.65 5.43 -20.31
C HIS A 400 8.14 5.02 -21.70
N GLN A 401 7.16 5.72 -22.24
CA GLN A 401 6.67 5.50 -23.61
C GLN A 401 7.64 6.00 -24.71
N GLY A 402 8.70 6.72 -24.32
CA GLY A 402 9.67 7.32 -25.24
C GLY A 402 9.10 8.52 -26.02
N THR A 403 8.05 9.17 -25.49
CA THR A 403 7.45 10.37 -26.12
C THR A 403 7.98 11.68 -25.51
N GLN A 404 8.73 11.60 -24.43
CA GLN A 404 9.46 12.70 -23.79
C GLN A 404 10.90 12.26 -23.48
N THR A 405 11.82 13.22 -23.45
CA THR A 405 13.17 12.99 -22.93
C THR A 405 13.18 13.03 -21.40
N PRO A 406 14.24 12.52 -20.72
CA PRO A 406 14.40 12.66 -19.28
C PRO A 406 14.31 14.11 -18.80
N GLU A 407 14.90 15.07 -19.51
CA GLU A 407 14.87 16.50 -19.16
C GLU A 407 13.46 17.09 -19.25
N GLU A 408 12.71 16.76 -20.31
CA GLU A 408 11.31 17.21 -20.47
C GLU A 408 10.42 16.63 -19.38
N ALA A 409 10.63 15.36 -19.01
CA ALA A 409 9.89 14.70 -17.94
C ALA A 409 10.23 15.30 -16.56
N LEU A 410 11.51 15.62 -16.29
CA LEU A 410 11.93 16.29 -15.07
C LEU A 410 11.30 17.68 -14.97
N ASP A 411 11.32 18.47 -16.03
CA ASP A 411 10.68 19.78 -16.07
C ASP A 411 9.16 19.68 -15.81
N GLN A 412 8.52 18.65 -16.34
CA GLN A 412 7.10 18.41 -16.07
C GLN A 412 6.86 18.01 -14.62
N LEU A 413 7.65 17.09 -14.06
CA LEU A 413 7.56 16.69 -12.65
C LEU A 413 7.74 17.90 -11.72
N LYS A 414 8.72 18.77 -11.99
CA LYS A 414 8.96 20.00 -11.22
C LYS A 414 7.77 20.97 -11.28
N ARG A 415 7.13 21.10 -12.43
CA ARG A 415 5.87 21.90 -12.55
C ARG A 415 4.73 21.28 -11.75
N THR A 416 4.59 19.97 -11.78
CA THR A 416 3.59 19.22 -11.00
C THR A 416 3.78 19.45 -9.50
N ILE A 417 5.00 19.32 -8.99
CA ILE A 417 5.32 19.54 -7.57
C ILE A 417 4.96 20.98 -7.15
N ARG A 418 5.36 21.99 -7.93
CA ARG A 418 5.01 23.40 -7.64
C ARG A 418 3.50 23.62 -7.65
N SER A 419 2.77 22.98 -8.56
CA SER A 419 1.31 23.04 -8.60
C SER A 419 0.69 22.46 -7.33
N LEU A 420 1.19 21.33 -6.83
CA LEU A 420 0.72 20.71 -5.60
C LEU A 420 0.99 21.57 -4.37
N LEU A 421 2.18 22.18 -4.27
CA LEU A 421 2.54 23.11 -3.19
C LEU A 421 1.69 24.38 -3.18
N SER A 422 1.23 24.85 -4.35
CA SER A 422 0.37 26.03 -4.44
C SER A 422 -1.06 25.82 -3.92
N VAL A 423 -1.46 24.58 -3.67
CA VAL A 423 -2.78 24.23 -3.14
C VAL A 423 -2.70 24.11 -1.62
N PRO A 424 -3.51 24.87 -0.86
CA PRO A 424 -3.50 24.74 0.60
C PRO A 424 -3.96 23.35 1.03
N SER A 425 -3.43 22.89 2.18
CA SER A 425 -3.93 21.66 2.79
C SER A 425 -5.44 21.74 3.02
N PRO A 426 -6.21 20.69 2.71
CA PRO A 426 -7.66 20.65 2.96
C PRO A 426 -8.03 20.50 4.44
N VAL A 427 -7.04 20.31 5.32
CA VAL A 427 -7.19 20.07 6.76
C VAL A 427 -6.26 20.96 7.58
#